data_58ad6b4e40089b6fcf8d7d26c0d33953
#
_entry.id   58ad6b4e40089b6fcf8d7d26c0d33953
#
_cell.length_a   1.000
_cell.length_b   1.000
_cell.length_c   1.000
_cell.angle_alpha   90.00
_cell.angle_beta   90.00
_cell.angle_gamma   90.00
#
_symmetry.space_group_name_H-M   'P 1'
#
loop_
_entity.id
_entity.type
_entity.pdbx_description
1 polymer ?
#
loop_
_entity_poly.entity_id
_entity_poly.type
_entity_poly.pdbx_seq_one_letter_code
_entity_poly.pdbx_strand_id
1 'polypeptide(L)'
;LELIEGVSEVLLGSDRNIRITAKPGQPYGMVNAADYAYLRDEKGNRMIDEQGLPIVQNIQTLELGNANPRWTGGVSNTFSFKGFSFGSLIDIRQGGIIFSQGRVQEAAYGTSKRTLEGREGGLIASGVKAHLDNGKWVSSGEANDIATNAQDYWNRVASDKGFAVAEDFIYDASYIAIRELRLSYQLPKTWFGMQKIISGASLAVYGRNLGYFERHTDGFSPENAATNVNSGTLGMEQHSLPMMRNIGVDLSIKF
;
A
#
# COMPACT_ATOMS: atom_id res chain seq x y z
N LEU A 1 -9.54 3.92 -24.37
CA LEU A 1 -10.39 2.75 -24.23
C LEU A 1 -11.70 3.03 -24.95
N GLU A 2 -12.05 2.23 -25.96
CA GLU A 2 -13.38 2.25 -26.59
C GLU A 2 -14.21 1.17 -25.88
N LEU A 3 -15.38 1.55 -25.40
CA LEU A 3 -16.34 0.62 -24.78
C LEU A 3 -17.47 0.32 -25.77
N ILE A 4 -18.11 -0.81 -25.56
CA ILE A 4 -19.31 -1.21 -26.32
C ILE A 4 -20.42 -0.19 -26.04
N GLU A 5 -21.22 0.11 -27.04
CA GLU A 5 -22.35 1.04 -26.94
C GLU A 5 -23.25 0.69 -25.74
N GLY A 6 -23.54 1.69 -24.90
CA GLY A 6 -24.32 1.51 -23.67
C GLY A 6 -23.51 1.16 -22.41
N VAL A 7 -22.19 0.90 -22.52
CA VAL A 7 -21.31 0.67 -21.38
C VAL A 7 -20.54 1.95 -21.06
N SER A 8 -20.77 2.55 -19.90
CA SER A 8 -20.09 3.77 -19.45
C SER A 8 -18.79 3.50 -18.71
N GLU A 9 -18.66 2.33 -18.09
CA GLU A 9 -17.47 1.92 -17.35
C GLU A 9 -17.34 0.39 -17.30
N VAL A 10 -16.12 -0.11 -17.13
CA VAL A 10 -15.82 -1.52 -16.87
C VAL A 10 -15.29 -1.65 -15.46
N LEU A 11 -15.93 -2.51 -14.66
CA LEU A 11 -15.42 -2.89 -13.34
C LEU A 11 -14.28 -3.88 -13.51
N LEU A 12 -13.08 -3.50 -13.09
CA LEU A 12 -11.87 -4.32 -13.13
C LEU A 12 -11.72 -5.17 -11.85
N GLY A 13 -12.22 -4.66 -10.73
CA GLY A 13 -12.23 -5.34 -9.46
C GLY A 13 -12.96 -4.54 -8.41
N SER A 14 -13.43 -5.23 -7.37
CA SER A 14 -14.09 -4.58 -6.24
C SER A 14 -13.84 -5.35 -4.95
N ASP A 15 -13.75 -4.61 -3.90
CA ASP A 15 -13.94 -5.06 -2.55
C ASP A 15 -14.91 -4.09 -1.87
N ARG A 16 -15.53 -4.47 -0.77
CA ARG A 16 -16.62 -3.81 -0.05
C ARG A 16 -16.71 -2.28 -0.21
N ASN A 17 -15.59 -1.58 -0.01
CA ASN A 17 -15.54 -0.11 0.01
C ASN A 17 -14.78 0.49 -1.17
N ILE A 18 -14.30 -0.36 -2.10
CA ILE A 18 -13.46 0.05 -3.23
C ILE A 18 -13.95 -0.58 -4.52
N ARG A 19 -13.95 0.21 -5.58
CA ARG A 19 -14.11 -0.23 -6.97
C ARG A 19 -12.93 0.24 -7.79
N ILE A 20 -12.36 -0.66 -8.57
CA ILE A 20 -11.34 -0.33 -9.55
C ILE A 20 -11.97 -0.41 -10.92
N THR A 21 -11.94 0.68 -11.67
CA THR A 21 -12.69 0.84 -12.89
C THR A 21 -11.83 1.31 -14.05
N ALA A 22 -12.31 1.07 -15.26
CA ALA A 22 -11.81 1.68 -16.46
C ALA A 22 -12.97 2.41 -17.16
N LYS A 23 -12.78 3.70 -17.44
CA LYS A 23 -13.74 4.57 -18.13
C LYS A 23 -13.10 5.22 -19.35
N PRO A 24 -13.85 5.49 -20.42
CA PRO A 24 -13.35 6.30 -21.52
C PRO A 24 -12.89 7.68 -21.02
N GLY A 25 -11.75 8.14 -21.52
CA GLY A 25 -11.19 9.45 -21.15
C GLY A 25 -10.48 9.50 -19.79
N GLN A 26 -10.53 8.42 -19.01
CA GLN A 26 -9.78 8.32 -17.75
C GLN A 26 -8.62 7.32 -17.87
N PRO A 27 -7.58 7.45 -17.02
CA PRO A 27 -6.52 6.44 -16.91
C PRO A 27 -7.10 5.07 -16.52
N TYR A 28 -6.54 4.01 -17.09
CA TYR A 28 -6.91 2.64 -16.71
C TYR A 28 -6.57 2.36 -15.24
N GLY A 29 -7.48 1.70 -14.50
CA GLY A 29 -7.25 1.33 -13.09
C GLY A 29 -7.51 2.45 -12.09
N MET A 30 -8.54 3.26 -12.34
CA MET A 30 -9.00 4.24 -11.35
C MET A 30 -9.57 3.56 -10.12
N VAL A 31 -9.09 3.97 -8.97
CA VAL A 31 -9.53 3.50 -7.65
C VAL A 31 -10.56 4.47 -7.12
N ASN A 32 -11.75 3.96 -6.85
CA ASN A 32 -12.88 4.73 -6.38
C ASN A 32 -13.35 4.18 -5.02
N ALA A 33 -13.58 5.06 -4.04
CA ALA A 33 -14.35 4.68 -2.87
C ALA A 33 -15.79 4.40 -3.28
N ALA A 34 -16.38 3.41 -2.64
CA ALA A 34 -17.78 3.06 -2.78
C ALA A 34 -18.42 3.07 -1.39
N ASP A 35 -19.70 3.38 -1.37
CA ASP A 35 -20.61 3.34 -0.23
C ASP A 35 -20.40 4.45 0.82
N TYR A 36 -19.17 4.76 1.27
CA TYR A 36 -18.95 5.70 2.38
C TYR A 36 -17.84 6.71 2.11
N ALA A 37 -18.11 7.98 2.43
CA ALA A 37 -17.14 9.07 2.48
C ALA A 37 -17.44 10.01 3.64
N TYR A 38 -16.46 10.81 4.02
CA TYR A 38 -16.68 11.90 4.97
C TYR A 38 -17.60 12.97 4.37
N LEU A 39 -18.55 13.43 5.16
CA LEU A 39 -19.27 14.64 4.83
C LEU A 39 -18.34 15.83 5.02
N ARG A 40 -18.28 16.70 4.01
CA ARG A 40 -17.40 17.88 4.00
C ARG A 40 -18.21 19.14 3.79
N ASP A 41 -17.72 20.25 4.37
CA ASP A 41 -18.25 21.57 4.11
C ASP A 41 -17.84 22.08 2.70
N GLU A 42 -18.32 23.26 2.32
CA GLU A 42 -18.00 23.90 1.04
C GLU A 42 -16.50 24.20 0.85
N LYS A 43 -15.72 24.25 1.93
CA LYS A 43 -14.27 24.46 1.93
C LYS A 43 -13.49 23.14 1.90
N GLY A 44 -14.18 21.99 1.91
CA GLY A 44 -13.57 20.66 1.91
C GLY A 44 -13.18 20.15 3.29
N ASN A 45 -13.50 20.85 4.38
CA ASN A 45 -13.20 20.37 5.74
C ASN A 45 -14.15 19.23 6.13
N ARG A 46 -13.65 18.20 6.82
CA ARG A 46 -14.48 17.14 7.40
C ARG A 46 -15.43 17.74 8.44
N MET A 47 -16.69 17.37 8.38
CA MET A 47 -17.69 17.80 9.36
C MET A 47 -17.73 16.82 10.52
N ILE A 48 -17.74 17.37 11.74
CA ILE A 48 -17.69 16.62 13.01
C ILE A 48 -18.98 16.88 13.76
N ASP A 49 -19.61 15.80 14.24
CA ASP A 49 -20.86 15.88 14.99
C ASP A 49 -20.67 16.36 16.44
N GLU A 50 -21.76 16.51 17.17
CA GLU A 50 -21.78 16.98 18.56
C GLU A 50 -21.10 16.00 19.54
N GLN A 51 -20.83 14.76 19.12
CA GLN A 51 -20.09 13.76 19.87
C GLN A 51 -18.58 13.77 19.57
N GLY A 52 -18.12 14.69 18.71
CA GLY A 52 -16.72 14.75 18.28
C GLY A 52 -16.36 13.70 17.24
N LEU A 53 -17.34 13.05 16.61
CA LEU A 53 -17.14 12.00 15.62
C LEU A 53 -17.28 12.55 14.19
N PRO A 54 -16.49 12.06 13.22
CA PRO A 54 -16.66 12.46 11.84
C PRO A 54 -18.00 11.98 11.28
N ILE A 55 -18.67 12.86 10.55
CA ILE A 55 -19.91 12.53 9.88
C ILE A 55 -19.59 11.79 8.60
N VAL A 56 -20.12 10.57 8.47
CA VAL A 56 -19.96 9.70 7.30
C VAL A 56 -21.28 9.64 6.55
N GLN A 57 -21.24 9.81 5.25
CA GLN A 57 -22.38 9.77 4.36
C GLN A 57 -22.27 8.65 3.33
N ASN A 58 -23.43 8.14 2.88
CA ASN A 58 -23.47 7.25 1.73
C ASN A 58 -23.17 8.01 0.44
N ILE A 59 -22.33 7.43 -0.40
CA ILE A 59 -21.97 7.94 -1.71
C ILE A 59 -22.12 6.83 -2.76
N GLN A 60 -22.30 7.21 -4.02
CA GLN A 60 -22.22 6.24 -5.12
C GLN A 60 -20.78 5.92 -5.46
N THR A 61 -19.92 6.94 -5.58
CA THR A 61 -18.51 6.81 -5.89
C THR A 61 -17.75 8.09 -5.58
N LEU A 62 -16.51 7.95 -5.12
CA LEU A 62 -15.55 9.04 -4.93
C LEU A 62 -14.21 8.61 -5.53
N GLU A 63 -13.70 9.35 -6.50
CA GLU A 63 -12.39 9.08 -7.10
C GLU A 63 -11.27 9.34 -6.10
N LEU A 64 -10.41 8.33 -5.87
CA LEU A 64 -9.30 8.41 -4.92
C LEU A 64 -7.95 8.53 -5.63
N GLY A 65 -7.84 8.01 -6.85
CA GLY A 65 -6.61 8.07 -7.65
C GLY A 65 -6.46 6.86 -8.58
N ASN A 66 -5.26 6.61 -9.05
CA ASN A 66 -4.96 5.52 -9.98
C ASN A 66 -4.06 4.46 -9.32
N ALA A 67 -4.37 3.18 -9.52
CA ALA A 67 -3.59 2.06 -9.00
C ALA A 67 -2.25 1.86 -9.75
N ASN A 68 -2.17 2.31 -11.01
CA ASN A 68 -0.98 2.13 -11.81
C ASN A 68 0.11 3.13 -11.45
N PRO A 69 1.38 2.72 -11.44
CA PRO A 69 2.48 3.64 -11.26
C PRO A 69 2.58 4.61 -12.45
N ARG A 70 3.15 5.78 -12.21
CA ARG A 70 3.54 6.71 -13.28
C ARG A 70 4.68 6.13 -14.12
N TRP A 71 5.63 5.48 -13.45
CA TRP A 71 6.73 4.75 -14.08
C TRP A 71 7.29 3.69 -13.12
N THR A 72 7.96 2.71 -13.70
CA THR A 72 8.76 1.71 -13.00
C THR A 72 10.15 1.64 -13.62
N GLY A 73 11.15 1.28 -12.85
CA GLY A 73 12.51 1.13 -13.31
C GLY A 73 13.32 0.22 -12.42
N GLY A 74 14.47 -0.23 -12.94
CA GLY A 74 15.41 -1.04 -12.19
C GLY A 74 16.84 -0.65 -12.49
N VAL A 75 17.70 -0.75 -11.47
CA VAL A 75 19.13 -0.52 -11.60
C VAL A 75 19.88 -1.78 -11.21
N SER A 76 20.60 -2.37 -12.16
CA SER A 76 21.47 -3.51 -11.93
C SER A 76 22.93 -3.10 -12.14
N ASN A 77 23.75 -3.33 -11.13
CA ASN A 77 25.19 -3.07 -11.19
C ASN A 77 25.98 -4.31 -10.81
N THR A 78 27.14 -4.48 -11.45
CA THR A 78 28.12 -5.50 -11.07
C THR A 78 29.51 -4.88 -11.14
N PHE A 79 30.21 -4.93 -10.02
CA PHE A 79 31.60 -4.48 -9.89
C PHE A 79 32.50 -5.69 -9.65
N SER A 80 33.56 -5.82 -10.44
CA SER A 80 34.51 -6.93 -10.29
C SER A 80 35.94 -6.41 -10.11
N PHE A 81 36.65 -6.98 -9.11
CA PHE A 81 38.01 -6.61 -8.80
C PHE A 81 38.77 -7.79 -8.16
N LYS A 82 39.90 -8.19 -8.74
CA LYS A 82 40.80 -9.24 -8.20
C LYS A 82 40.10 -10.51 -7.73
N GLY A 83 39.16 -11.01 -8.53
CA GLY A 83 38.41 -12.23 -8.23
C GLY A 83 37.14 -12.01 -7.38
N PHE A 84 36.97 -10.87 -6.78
CA PHE A 84 35.70 -10.49 -6.15
C PHE A 84 34.74 -9.90 -7.19
N SER A 85 33.45 -10.21 -7.04
CA SER A 85 32.39 -9.54 -7.77
C SER A 85 31.26 -9.21 -6.81
N PHE A 86 30.83 -7.94 -6.82
CA PHE A 86 29.68 -7.43 -6.07
C PHE A 86 28.59 -7.07 -7.06
N GLY A 87 27.42 -7.70 -6.92
CA GLY A 87 26.22 -7.43 -7.70
C GLY A 87 25.14 -6.80 -6.84
N SER A 88 24.40 -5.85 -7.39
CA SER A 88 23.23 -5.26 -6.78
C SER A 88 22.10 -5.12 -7.78
N LEU A 89 20.85 -5.34 -7.33
CA LEU A 89 19.62 -5.09 -8.07
C LEU A 89 18.70 -4.26 -7.21
N ILE A 90 18.35 -3.09 -7.70
CA ILE A 90 17.42 -2.16 -7.08
C ILE A 90 16.22 -2.03 -8.00
N ASP A 91 15.02 -2.05 -7.44
CA ASP A 91 13.76 -1.89 -8.15
C ASP A 91 13.03 -0.65 -7.64
N ILE A 92 12.44 0.12 -8.54
CA ILE A 92 11.84 1.41 -8.28
C ILE A 92 10.44 1.42 -8.87
N ARG A 93 9.47 1.80 -8.06
CA ARG A 93 8.13 2.14 -8.49
C ARG A 93 7.80 3.55 -8.03
N GLN A 94 7.31 4.37 -8.93
CA GLN A 94 6.92 5.75 -8.62
C GLN A 94 5.47 6.00 -8.97
N GLY A 95 4.71 6.43 -7.97
CA GLY A 95 3.27 6.69 -8.07
C GLY A 95 2.42 5.43 -8.02
N GLY A 96 1.13 5.66 -8.19
CA GLY A 96 0.09 4.68 -7.92
C GLY A 96 -0.38 4.75 -6.48
N ILE A 97 -1.61 4.30 -6.25
CA ILE A 97 -2.16 4.17 -4.90
C ILE A 97 -2.56 2.72 -4.63
N ILE A 98 -2.62 2.37 -3.37
CA ILE A 98 -3.06 1.06 -2.90
C ILE A 98 -3.98 1.20 -1.70
N PHE A 99 -5.15 0.57 -1.78
CA PHE A 99 -6.06 0.42 -0.65
C PHE A 99 -5.67 -0.81 0.17
N SER A 100 -5.72 -0.71 1.50
CA SER A 100 -5.43 -1.85 2.37
C SER A 100 -6.64 -2.25 3.22
N GLN A 101 -7.25 -3.37 2.88
CA GLN A 101 -8.28 -4.00 3.69
C GLN A 101 -7.72 -4.54 5.01
N GLY A 102 -6.47 -4.99 5.02
CA GLY A 102 -5.78 -5.40 6.23
C GLY A 102 -5.73 -4.28 7.27
N ARG A 103 -5.44 -3.05 6.83
CA ARG A 103 -5.41 -1.87 7.71
C ARG A 103 -6.78 -1.44 8.19
N VAL A 104 -7.82 -1.60 7.38
CA VAL A 104 -9.21 -1.40 7.83
C VAL A 104 -9.51 -2.33 8.99
N GLN A 105 -9.22 -3.61 8.86
CA GLN A 105 -9.51 -4.59 9.92
C GLN A 105 -8.65 -4.38 11.17
N GLU A 106 -7.37 -4.08 11.02
CA GLU A 106 -6.52 -3.75 12.17
C GLU A 106 -7.04 -2.52 12.94
N ALA A 107 -7.55 -1.51 12.23
CA ALA A 107 -8.17 -0.35 12.84
C ALA A 107 -9.49 -0.72 13.54
N ALA A 108 -10.36 -1.48 12.88
CA ALA A 108 -11.63 -1.93 13.42
C ALA A 108 -11.48 -2.76 14.70
N TYR A 109 -10.45 -3.62 14.75
CA TYR A 109 -10.18 -4.47 15.93
C TYR A 109 -9.24 -3.81 16.95
N GLY A 110 -8.80 -2.58 16.71
CA GLY A 110 -7.92 -1.85 17.62
C GLY A 110 -6.50 -2.43 17.72
N THR A 111 -6.04 -3.22 16.76
CA THR A 111 -4.70 -3.82 16.74
C THR A 111 -3.67 -2.96 16.01
N SER A 112 -4.09 -1.95 15.27
CA SER A 112 -3.22 -0.98 14.61
C SER A 112 -2.59 -0.01 15.63
N LYS A 113 -1.33 0.38 15.41
CA LYS A 113 -0.69 1.45 16.18
C LYS A 113 -1.46 2.78 16.12
N ARG A 114 -2.11 3.08 15.01
CA ARG A 114 -2.95 4.27 14.83
C ARG A 114 -4.08 4.35 15.85
N THR A 115 -4.54 3.21 16.37
CA THR A 115 -5.63 3.13 17.35
C THR A 115 -5.18 3.33 18.80
N LEU A 116 -3.89 3.52 19.05
CA LEU A 116 -3.36 3.79 20.40
C LEU A 116 -3.65 5.23 20.85
N GLU A 117 -3.67 6.15 19.89
CA GLU A 117 -3.96 7.55 20.17
C GLU A 117 -5.38 7.71 20.73
N GLY A 118 -5.48 8.44 21.83
CA GLY A 118 -6.76 8.75 22.47
C GLY A 118 -7.41 7.61 23.24
N ARG A 119 -6.77 6.45 23.41
CA ARG A 119 -7.32 5.38 24.26
C ARG A 119 -7.47 5.81 25.72
N GLU A 120 -6.54 6.64 26.16
CA GLU A 120 -6.60 7.30 27.46
C GLU A 120 -6.74 8.81 27.23
N GLY A 121 -7.82 9.40 27.75
CA GLY A 121 -8.08 10.83 27.62
C GLY A 121 -8.82 11.28 26.37
N GLY A 122 -9.16 10.39 25.45
CA GLY A 122 -9.89 10.72 24.23
C GLY A 122 -9.00 11.28 23.12
N LEU A 123 -9.54 11.39 21.90
CA LEU A 123 -8.93 12.04 20.76
C LEU A 123 -9.84 13.15 20.22
N ILE A 124 -9.26 14.16 19.60
CA ILE A 124 -9.98 15.23 18.91
C ILE A 124 -9.84 14.97 17.40
N ALA A 125 -10.94 14.58 16.77
CA ALA A 125 -10.96 14.36 15.33
C ALA A 125 -10.75 15.67 14.56
N SER A 126 -9.87 15.65 13.58
CA SER A 126 -9.60 16.82 12.74
C SER A 126 -10.79 17.14 11.84
N GLY A 127 -11.25 18.36 11.88
CA GLY A 127 -12.39 18.86 11.09
C GLY A 127 -13.03 20.09 11.71
N VAL A 128 -14.22 20.42 11.23
CA VAL A 128 -15.03 21.55 11.72
C VAL A 128 -16.29 21.02 12.38
N LYS A 129 -16.73 21.69 13.45
CA LYS A 129 -17.97 21.36 14.14
C LYS A 129 -19.16 21.51 13.19
N ALA A 130 -20.11 20.63 13.32
CA ALA A 130 -21.36 20.68 12.59
C ALA A 130 -22.53 20.29 13.48
N HIS A 131 -23.69 20.82 13.19
CA HIS A 131 -24.94 20.51 13.86
C HIS A 131 -26.02 20.18 12.83
N LEU A 132 -27.06 19.51 13.28
CA LEU A 132 -28.19 19.15 12.43
C LEU A 132 -29.24 20.29 12.48
N ASP A 133 -29.45 20.93 11.33
CA ASP A 133 -30.52 21.93 11.15
C ASP A 133 -31.53 21.43 10.12
N ASN A 134 -32.81 21.34 10.51
CA ASN A 134 -33.89 20.86 9.64
C ASN A 134 -33.56 19.58 8.85
N GLY A 135 -32.85 18.62 9.48
CA GLY A 135 -32.45 17.36 8.89
C GLY A 135 -31.25 17.43 7.94
N LYS A 136 -30.56 18.58 7.88
CA LYS A 136 -29.33 18.76 7.11
C LYS A 136 -28.17 19.13 8.04
N TRP A 137 -27.01 18.57 7.77
CA TRP A 137 -25.79 18.95 8.48
C TRP A 137 -25.30 20.32 8.00
N VAL A 138 -25.07 21.22 8.97
CA VAL A 138 -24.56 22.56 8.73
C VAL A 138 -23.26 22.76 9.49
N SER A 139 -22.21 23.18 8.78
CA SER A 139 -20.92 23.50 9.37
C SER A 139 -20.97 24.82 10.12
N SER A 140 -20.42 24.89 11.33
CA SER A 140 -20.19 26.15 12.04
C SER A 140 -18.97 26.92 11.52
N GLY A 141 -18.07 26.23 10.77
CA GLY A 141 -16.79 26.78 10.35
C GLY A 141 -15.73 26.81 11.47
N GLU A 142 -16.08 26.44 12.70
CA GLU A 142 -15.15 26.38 13.84
C GLU A 142 -14.43 25.05 13.86
N ALA A 143 -13.13 25.05 14.21
CA ALA A 143 -12.36 23.83 14.39
C ALA A 143 -12.97 22.97 15.50
N ASN A 144 -12.97 21.65 15.31
CA ASN A 144 -13.40 20.71 16.34
C ASN A 144 -12.45 20.74 17.54
N ASP A 145 -13.01 20.87 18.73
CA ASP A 145 -12.33 20.79 20.03
C ASP A 145 -12.97 19.74 20.96
N ILE A 146 -13.95 18.98 20.43
CA ILE A 146 -14.68 17.96 21.19
C ILE A 146 -13.89 16.68 21.18
N ALA A 147 -13.48 16.22 22.37
CA ALA A 147 -12.81 14.94 22.52
C ALA A 147 -13.83 13.80 22.44
N THR A 148 -13.49 12.77 21.68
CA THR A 148 -14.27 11.54 21.56
C THR A 148 -13.47 10.33 22.01
N ASN A 149 -14.14 9.21 22.26
CA ASN A 149 -13.50 7.95 22.58
C ASN A 149 -12.83 7.35 21.32
N ALA A 150 -11.61 6.85 21.46
CA ALA A 150 -10.88 6.24 20.35
C ALA A 150 -11.63 5.05 19.73
N GLN A 151 -12.32 4.22 20.53
CA GLN A 151 -13.10 3.11 20.03
C GLN A 151 -14.28 3.58 19.17
N ASP A 152 -15.00 4.61 19.63
CA ASP A 152 -16.14 5.16 18.90
C ASP A 152 -15.69 5.80 17.58
N TYR A 153 -14.54 6.50 17.60
CA TYR A 153 -13.93 7.04 16.38
C TYR A 153 -13.61 5.93 15.36
N TRP A 154 -12.89 4.88 15.79
CA TRP A 154 -12.50 3.81 14.86
C TRP A 154 -13.68 2.97 14.41
N ASN A 155 -14.69 2.75 15.24
CA ASN A 155 -15.95 2.11 14.83
C ASN A 155 -16.72 2.92 13.80
N ARG A 156 -16.56 4.25 13.80
CA ARG A 156 -17.17 5.13 12.80
C ARG A 156 -16.44 5.08 11.47
N VAL A 157 -15.10 4.97 11.50
CA VAL A 157 -14.23 5.09 10.33
C VAL A 157 -13.89 3.72 9.72
N ALA A 158 -13.79 2.67 10.55
CA ALA A 158 -13.35 1.32 10.18
C ALA A 158 -14.17 0.27 10.92
N SER A 159 -15.44 0.11 10.57
CA SER A 159 -16.31 -0.89 11.23
C SER A 159 -15.93 -2.31 10.84
N ASP A 160 -15.99 -3.23 11.80
CA ASP A 160 -15.84 -4.69 11.62
C ASP A 160 -16.92 -5.28 10.70
N LYS A 161 -18.05 -4.59 10.55
CA LYS A 161 -19.15 -4.98 9.65
C LYS A 161 -18.84 -4.72 8.17
N GLY A 162 -17.61 -4.36 7.84
CA GLY A 162 -17.14 -4.15 6.48
C GLY A 162 -17.40 -2.76 5.93
N PHE A 163 -17.66 -1.81 6.79
CA PHE A 163 -17.78 -0.40 6.42
C PHE A 163 -16.45 0.30 6.74
N ALA A 164 -15.89 0.98 5.75
CA ALA A 164 -14.75 1.83 5.96
C ALA A 164 -14.87 3.10 5.13
N VAL A 165 -14.39 4.19 5.68
CA VAL A 165 -14.12 5.39 4.90
C VAL A 165 -12.81 5.14 4.16
N ALA A 166 -12.91 4.67 2.92
CA ALA A 166 -11.79 4.14 2.16
C ALA A 166 -10.62 5.12 2.01
N GLU A 167 -10.91 6.44 1.98
CA GLU A 167 -9.89 7.47 1.84
C GLU A 167 -8.84 7.47 2.97
N ASP A 168 -9.15 6.94 4.16
CA ASP A 168 -8.20 6.83 5.28
C ASP A 168 -7.28 5.59 5.19
N PHE A 169 -7.55 4.70 4.26
CA PHE A 169 -6.82 3.45 4.07
C PHE A 169 -6.19 3.33 2.68
N ILE A 170 -6.06 4.47 2.01
CA ILE A 170 -5.29 4.63 0.76
C ILE A 170 -3.87 5.05 1.10
N TYR A 171 -2.91 4.39 0.45
CA TYR A 171 -1.48 4.65 0.62
C TYR A 171 -0.84 4.90 -0.74
N ASP A 172 0.21 5.71 -0.76
CA ASP A 172 1.09 5.82 -1.92
C ASP A 172 1.83 4.49 -2.10
N ALA A 173 1.75 3.92 -3.30
CA ALA A 173 2.36 2.65 -3.65
C ALA A 173 3.81 2.79 -4.16
N SER A 174 4.40 3.97 -4.06
CA SER A 174 5.79 4.22 -4.43
C SER A 174 6.75 3.49 -3.49
N TYR A 175 7.84 2.98 -4.07
CA TYR A 175 8.92 2.37 -3.29
C TYR A 175 10.24 2.33 -4.05
N ILE A 176 11.33 2.16 -3.29
CA ILE A 176 12.66 1.78 -3.77
C ILE A 176 13.08 0.53 -3.00
N ALA A 177 13.18 -0.62 -3.67
CA ALA A 177 13.42 -1.91 -3.07
C ALA A 177 14.82 -2.47 -3.39
N ILE A 178 15.46 -3.08 -2.39
CA ILE A 178 16.70 -3.85 -2.58
C ILE A 178 16.30 -5.27 -2.93
N ARG A 179 16.34 -5.62 -4.22
CA ARG A 179 15.94 -6.94 -4.71
C ARG A 179 16.98 -8.00 -4.49
N GLU A 180 18.23 -7.67 -4.79
CA GLU A 180 19.34 -8.59 -4.60
C GLU A 180 20.63 -7.83 -4.28
N LEU A 181 21.39 -8.37 -3.33
CA LEU A 181 22.81 -8.11 -3.16
C LEU A 181 23.53 -9.45 -3.23
N ARG A 182 24.62 -9.49 -4.00
CA ARG A 182 25.43 -10.70 -4.17
C ARG A 182 26.91 -10.32 -4.10
N LEU A 183 27.64 -11.00 -3.22
CA LEU A 183 29.10 -10.93 -3.16
C LEU A 183 29.65 -12.30 -3.52
N SER A 184 30.45 -12.39 -4.55
CA SER A 184 31.09 -13.64 -4.97
C SER A 184 32.62 -13.50 -5.07
N TYR A 185 33.30 -14.60 -4.85
CA TYR A 185 34.74 -14.71 -4.99
C TYR A 185 35.11 -15.89 -5.88
N GLN A 186 35.86 -15.62 -6.95
CA GLN A 186 36.42 -16.63 -7.82
C GLN A 186 37.70 -17.17 -7.18
N LEU A 187 37.68 -18.43 -6.80
CA LEU A 187 38.83 -19.08 -6.17
C LEU A 187 40.01 -19.18 -7.15
N PRO A 188 41.24 -18.87 -6.73
CA PRO A 188 42.43 -18.94 -7.58
C PRO A 188 42.65 -20.37 -8.08
N LYS A 189 42.96 -20.53 -9.36
CA LYS A 189 43.23 -21.86 -9.96
C LYS A 189 44.37 -22.58 -9.26
N THR A 190 45.31 -21.85 -8.67
CA THR A 190 46.42 -22.42 -7.89
C THR A 190 46.01 -23.23 -6.68
N TRP A 191 44.78 -23.02 -6.16
CA TRP A 191 44.26 -23.78 -5.02
C TRP A 191 43.85 -25.20 -5.37
N PHE A 192 43.60 -25.50 -6.65
CA PHE A 192 43.14 -26.80 -7.12
C PHE A 192 44.30 -27.71 -7.58
N GLY A 193 45.54 -27.20 -7.51
CA GLY A 193 46.76 -27.98 -7.86
C GLY A 193 46.77 -28.47 -9.30
N MET A 194 47.58 -29.53 -9.57
CA MET A 194 47.66 -30.15 -10.89
C MET A 194 46.50 -31.13 -11.18
N GLN A 195 45.43 -31.11 -10.39
CA GLN A 195 44.29 -32.00 -10.66
C GLN A 195 43.49 -31.45 -11.84
N LYS A 196 43.50 -32.21 -12.94
CA LYS A 196 42.85 -31.88 -14.22
C LYS A 196 41.31 -31.94 -14.16
N ILE A 197 40.73 -32.28 -13.00
CA ILE A 197 39.30 -32.55 -12.85
C ILE A 197 38.53 -31.25 -12.56
N ILE A 198 39.06 -30.31 -11.73
CA ILE A 198 38.42 -29.07 -11.40
C ILE A 198 39.10 -27.94 -12.15
N SER A 199 38.37 -27.30 -13.07
CA SER A 199 38.86 -26.17 -13.87
C SER A 199 38.64 -24.82 -13.22
N GLY A 200 37.77 -24.74 -12.20
CA GLY A 200 37.50 -23.51 -11.43
C GLY A 200 36.44 -23.71 -10.38
N ALA A 201 36.43 -22.81 -9.39
CA ALA A 201 35.35 -22.74 -8.40
C ALA A 201 35.10 -21.31 -7.97
N SER A 202 33.88 -21.01 -7.57
CA SER A 202 33.51 -19.73 -6.98
C SER A 202 32.56 -19.92 -5.81
N LEU A 203 32.70 -19.07 -4.81
CA LEU A 203 31.82 -19.00 -3.65
C LEU A 203 31.09 -17.66 -3.68
N ALA A 204 29.80 -17.68 -3.41
CA ALA A 204 29.03 -16.45 -3.29
C ALA A 204 28.11 -16.49 -2.08
N VAL A 205 27.88 -15.31 -1.50
CA VAL A 205 26.82 -15.04 -0.52
C VAL A 205 25.84 -14.09 -1.19
N TYR A 206 24.57 -14.35 -1.05
CA TYR A 206 23.53 -13.48 -1.60
C TYR A 206 22.39 -13.26 -0.62
N GLY A 207 21.74 -12.12 -0.80
CA GLY A 207 20.48 -11.81 -0.13
C GLY A 207 19.47 -11.30 -1.15
N ARG A 208 18.24 -11.79 -1.08
CA ARG A 208 17.12 -11.37 -1.93
C ARG A 208 15.98 -10.81 -1.10
N ASN A 209 15.24 -9.85 -1.69
CA ASN A 209 14.14 -9.15 -1.03
C ASN A 209 14.56 -8.59 0.33
N LEU A 210 15.69 -7.89 0.39
CA LEU A 210 16.32 -7.45 1.63
C LEU A 210 15.53 -6.37 2.35
N GLY A 211 14.71 -5.63 1.62
CA GLY A 211 13.83 -4.60 2.14
C GLY A 211 13.70 -3.40 1.21
N TYR A 212 13.27 -2.30 1.77
CA TYR A 212 13.06 -1.04 1.05
C TYR A 212 14.00 0.04 1.58
N PHE A 213 14.57 0.82 0.68
CA PHE A 213 15.19 2.09 1.02
C PHE A 213 14.11 3.13 1.33
N GLU A 214 13.03 3.09 0.54
CA GLU A 214 11.89 3.97 0.67
C GLU A 214 10.60 3.19 0.45
N ARG A 215 9.61 3.46 1.28
CA ARG A 215 8.28 2.84 1.22
C ARG A 215 7.27 3.75 1.93
N HIS A 216 6.13 3.99 1.30
CA HIS A 216 5.06 4.85 1.82
C HIS A 216 3.87 4.08 2.43
N THR A 217 3.90 2.75 2.35
CA THR A 217 2.88 1.91 3.00
C THR A 217 3.26 1.62 4.46
N ASP A 218 2.28 1.63 5.35
CA ASP A 218 2.47 1.33 6.76
C ASP A 218 2.25 -0.16 7.05
N GLY A 219 3.35 -0.89 7.35
CA GLY A 219 3.37 -2.27 7.83
C GLY A 219 3.02 -3.37 6.81
N PHE A 220 2.72 -3.05 5.56
CA PHE A 220 2.53 -4.03 4.49
C PHE A 220 3.40 -3.69 3.26
N SER A 221 3.59 -4.67 2.36
CA SER A 221 4.32 -4.43 1.13
C SER A 221 3.44 -3.73 0.09
N PRO A 222 3.91 -2.64 -0.56
CA PRO A 222 3.17 -1.98 -1.63
C PRO A 222 3.02 -2.84 -2.89
N GLU A 223 3.70 -3.98 -2.94
CA GLU A 223 3.65 -4.95 -4.04
C GLU A 223 2.60 -6.04 -3.81
N ASN A 224 2.05 -6.12 -2.59
CA ASN A 224 1.03 -7.09 -2.27
C ASN A 224 -0.28 -6.71 -2.97
N ALA A 225 -0.48 -7.27 -4.16
CA ALA A 225 -1.80 -7.23 -4.79
C ALA A 225 -2.69 -8.31 -4.17
N ALA A 226 -3.97 -8.00 -4.06
CA ALA A 226 -4.94 -8.99 -3.62
C ALA A 226 -5.02 -10.14 -4.64
N THR A 227 -4.60 -11.34 -4.22
CA THR A 227 -4.62 -12.53 -5.07
C THR A 227 -6.00 -13.20 -5.13
N ASN A 228 -6.93 -12.79 -4.25
CA ASN A 228 -8.24 -13.43 -4.09
C ASN A 228 -9.38 -12.70 -4.79
N VAL A 229 -9.13 -11.58 -5.42
CA VAL A 229 -10.13 -10.95 -6.29
C VAL A 229 -10.07 -11.61 -7.65
N ASN A 230 -11.20 -11.97 -8.18
CA ASN A 230 -11.38 -12.69 -9.45
C ASN A 230 -10.69 -12.06 -10.69
N SER A 231 -9.87 -11.05 -10.53
CA SER A 231 -9.32 -10.24 -11.61
C SER A 231 -7.88 -9.74 -11.40
N GLY A 232 -7.07 -10.25 -10.46
CA GLY A 232 -5.66 -9.85 -10.34
C GLY A 232 -5.46 -8.32 -10.27
N THR A 233 -6.30 -7.64 -9.56
CA THR A 233 -6.43 -6.19 -9.60
C THR A 233 -5.31 -5.52 -8.81
N LEU A 234 -4.50 -4.72 -9.51
CA LEU A 234 -3.57 -3.78 -8.88
C LEU A 234 -4.36 -2.81 -8.00
N GLY A 235 -3.74 -2.35 -6.91
CA GLY A 235 -4.31 -1.28 -6.09
C GLY A 235 -5.15 -1.71 -4.90
N MET A 236 -5.26 -3.01 -4.61
CA MET A 236 -5.89 -3.53 -3.38
C MET A 236 -4.96 -4.51 -2.67
N GLU A 237 -4.81 -4.37 -1.37
CA GLU A 237 -4.16 -5.33 -0.48
C GLU A 237 -5.24 -5.96 0.42
N GLN A 238 -5.24 -7.30 0.51
CA GLN A 238 -6.16 -8.09 1.33
C GLN A 238 -5.38 -9.16 2.09
N HIS A 239 -4.83 -8.79 3.26
CA HIS A 239 -4.13 -9.71 4.16
C HIS A 239 -3.03 -10.56 3.50
N SER A 240 -2.36 -9.99 2.52
CA SER A 240 -1.30 -10.70 1.79
C SER A 240 -0.11 -10.96 2.70
N LEU A 241 0.46 -12.14 2.59
CA LEU A 241 1.68 -12.47 3.33
C LEU A 241 2.83 -11.55 2.91
N PRO A 242 3.64 -11.07 3.86
CA PRO A 242 4.80 -10.26 3.53
C PRO A 242 5.79 -11.05 2.68
N MET A 243 6.50 -10.36 1.79
CA MET A 243 7.57 -10.98 1.00
C MET A 243 8.67 -11.53 1.90
N MET A 244 9.08 -12.77 1.65
CA MET A 244 10.14 -13.40 2.41
C MET A 244 11.51 -12.87 1.98
N ARG A 245 12.35 -12.61 2.98
CA ARG A 245 13.77 -12.32 2.80
C ARG A 245 14.54 -13.65 2.68
N ASN A 246 15.34 -13.80 1.64
CA ASN A 246 16.15 -14.98 1.41
C ASN A 246 17.63 -14.61 1.53
N ILE A 247 18.37 -15.37 2.34
CA ILE A 247 19.83 -15.26 2.45
C ILE A 247 20.40 -16.65 2.19
N GLY A 248 21.40 -16.74 1.34
CA GLY A 248 21.97 -18.02 0.96
C GLY A 248 23.44 -17.92 0.56
N VAL A 249 24.03 -19.10 0.44
CA VAL A 249 25.38 -19.32 -0.06
C VAL A 249 25.32 -20.19 -1.32
N ASP A 250 26.11 -19.86 -2.30
CA ASP A 250 26.21 -20.56 -3.58
C ASP A 250 27.66 -20.97 -3.81
N LEU A 251 27.88 -22.28 -4.03
CA LEU A 251 29.15 -22.82 -4.42
C LEU A 251 29.05 -23.39 -5.84
N SER A 252 29.77 -22.79 -6.77
CA SER A 252 29.85 -23.26 -8.15
C SER A 252 31.20 -23.91 -8.40
N ILE A 253 31.20 -25.13 -8.94
CA ILE A 253 32.42 -25.90 -9.30
C ILE A 253 32.34 -26.22 -10.78
N LYS A 254 33.42 -25.94 -11.50
CA LYS A 254 33.58 -26.28 -12.93
C LYS A 254 34.56 -27.41 -13.06
N PHE A 255 34.17 -28.44 -13.78
CA PHE A 255 34.96 -29.59 -14.12
C PHE A 255 35.56 -29.48 -15.52
#